data_01a84b332ca1deb3b5a92f0b19cad9df
#
_entry.id   01a84b332ca1deb3b5a92f0b19cad9df
#
_cell.length_a   1.000
_cell.length_b   1.000
_cell.length_c   1.000
_cell.angle_alpha   90.00
_cell.angle_beta   90.00
_cell.angle_gamma   90.00
#
_symmetry.space_group_name_H-M   'P 1'
#
loop_
_entity.id
_entity.type
_entity.pdbx_description
1 polymer ?
#
loop_
_entity_poly.entity_id
_entity_poly.type
_entity_poly.pdbx_seq_one_letter_code
_entity_poly.pdbx_strand_id
1 'polypeptide(L)'
;MSQKEKLLAKLFSLSKTFTFEEAETLLSYYSFKRYNKGKTSGSRVVFVNEFTGVKILLHKPHPRKELLEYQMKQLIQQLESEGLI
;
A
#
# COMPACT_ATOMS: atom_id res chain seq x y z
N MET A 1 -14.37 -15.44 -1.70
CA MET A 1 -13.86 -14.08 -1.58
C MET A 1 -12.66 -13.89 -2.47
N SER A 2 -12.58 -12.76 -3.09
CA SER A 2 -11.42 -12.44 -3.91
C SER A 2 -10.24 -12.07 -3.01
N GLN A 3 -9.04 -12.18 -3.55
CA GLN A 3 -7.85 -11.79 -2.81
C GLN A 3 -7.90 -10.31 -2.44
N LYS A 4 -8.47 -9.48 -3.31
CA LYS A 4 -8.64 -8.05 -3.04
C LYS A 4 -9.45 -7.83 -1.77
N GLU A 5 -10.57 -8.53 -1.63
CA GLU A 5 -11.42 -8.38 -0.46
C GLU A 5 -10.73 -8.85 0.80
N LYS A 6 -9.99 -9.95 0.71
CA LYS A 6 -9.22 -10.45 1.85
C LYS A 6 -8.17 -9.45 2.30
N LEU A 7 -7.47 -8.86 1.35
CA LEU A 7 -6.44 -7.87 1.67
C LEU A 7 -7.05 -6.62 2.27
N LEU A 8 -8.19 -6.17 1.74
CA LEU A 8 -8.89 -5.03 2.30
C LEU A 8 -9.33 -5.28 3.74
N ALA A 9 -9.92 -6.45 3.98
CA ALA A 9 -10.35 -6.81 5.32
C ALA A 9 -9.17 -6.82 6.29
N LYS A 10 -8.05 -7.37 5.84
CA LYS A 10 -6.84 -7.43 6.65
C LYS A 10 -6.32 -6.04 6.97
N LEU A 11 -6.34 -5.15 5.98
CA LEU A 11 -5.91 -3.77 6.17
C LEU A 11 -6.83 -3.03 7.14
N PHE A 12 -8.15 -3.13 6.96
CA PHE A 12 -9.10 -2.46 7.82
C PHE A 12 -9.04 -2.93 9.26
N SER A 13 -8.68 -4.20 9.46
CA SER A 13 -8.55 -4.75 10.81
C SER A 13 -7.22 -4.35 11.45
N LEU A 14 -6.35 -3.64 10.73
CA LEU A 14 -5.03 -3.24 11.19
C LEU A 14 -4.23 -4.46 11.66
N SER A 15 -4.30 -5.51 10.85
CA SER A 15 -3.66 -6.78 11.18
C SER A 15 -2.15 -6.62 11.34
N LYS A 16 -1.60 -7.16 12.41
CA LYS A 16 -0.16 -7.10 12.66
C LYS A 16 0.64 -7.93 11.67
N THR A 17 -0.05 -8.75 10.88
CA THR A 17 0.61 -9.59 9.87
C THR A 17 0.48 -9.04 8.46
N PHE A 18 -0.07 -7.83 8.31
CA PHE A 18 -0.22 -7.21 7.00
C PHE A 18 1.14 -6.72 6.50
N THR A 19 1.66 -7.36 5.47
CA THR A 19 3.02 -7.09 4.98
C THR A 19 3.02 -6.01 3.92
N PHE A 20 4.22 -5.45 3.69
CA PHE A 20 4.42 -4.49 2.61
C PHE A 20 4.04 -5.11 1.26
N GLU A 21 4.39 -6.38 1.05
CA GLU A 21 4.06 -7.06 -0.20
C GLU A 21 2.56 -7.20 -0.39
N GLU A 22 1.83 -7.44 0.70
CA GLU A 22 0.37 -7.49 0.63
C GLU A 22 -0.21 -6.12 0.28
N ALA A 23 0.38 -5.05 0.82
CA ALA A 23 -0.05 -3.70 0.48
C ALA A 23 0.20 -3.41 -0.99
N GLU A 24 1.34 -3.82 -1.50
CA GLU A 24 1.68 -3.63 -2.92
C GLU A 24 0.69 -4.38 -3.81
N THR A 25 0.36 -5.61 -3.44
CA THR A 25 -0.61 -6.41 -4.18
C THR A 25 -1.98 -5.73 -4.17
N LEU A 26 -2.40 -5.26 -3.00
CA LEU A 26 -3.68 -4.57 -2.88
C LEU A 26 -3.72 -3.33 -3.77
N LEU A 27 -2.67 -2.52 -3.75
CA LEU A 27 -2.60 -1.32 -4.56
C LEU A 27 -2.67 -1.64 -6.05
N SER A 28 -2.12 -2.77 -6.46
CA SER A 28 -2.16 -3.15 -7.88
C SER A 28 -3.60 -3.39 -8.35
N TYR A 29 -4.50 -3.80 -7.46
CA TYR A 29 -5.91 -3.97 -7.81
C TYR A 29 -6.60 -2.63 -8.08
N TYR A 30 -6.01 -1.52 -7.61
CA TYR A 30 -6.53 -0.18 -7.83
C TYR A 30 -5.72 0.57 -8.89
N SER A 31 -4.98 -0.17 -9.69
CA SER A 31 -4.19 0.38 -10.80
C SER A 31 -3.01 1.23 -10.36
N PHE A 32 -2.51 0.99 -9.16
CA PHE A 32 -1.28 1.61 -8.71
C PHE A 32 -0.11 0.72 -9.07
N LYS A 33 0.92 1.32 -9.62
CA LYS A 33 2.16 0.63 -9.95
C LYS A 33 3.32 1.25 -9.21
N ARG A 34 4.27 0.41 -8.86
CA ARG A 34 5.49 0.88 -8.22
C ARG A 34 6.27 1.73 -9.22
N TYR A 35 6.52 2.96 -8.84
CA TYR A 35 7.15 3.93 -9.73
C TYR A 35 8.66 3.96 -9.60
N ASN A 36 9.19 3.58 -8.43
CA ASN A 36 10.63 3.67 -8.17
C ASN A 36 11.41 2.85 -9.18
N LYS A 37 12.13 3.54 -10.03
CA LYS A 37 13.02 2.89 -10.96
C LYS A 37 14.43 3.27 -10.61
N GLY A 38 15.30 2.28 -10.56
CA GLY A 38 16.68 2.53 -10.27
C GLY A 38 16.93 2.80 -8.81
N LYS A 39 17.78 3.75 -8.53
CA LYS A 39 18.25 3.98 -7.17
C LYS A 39 17.23 4.74 -6.37
N THR A 40 16.85 4.17 -5.23
CA THR A 40 16.06 4.87 -4.25
C THR A 40 16.88 4.96 -2.98
N SER A 41 16.73 6.08 -2.28
CA SER A 41 17.41 6.20 -0.99
C SER A 41 16.54 5.57 0.07
N GLY A 42 17.07 4.56 0.73
CA GLY A 42 16.39 3.91 1.83
C GLY A 42 15.19 3.08 1.39
N SER A 43 14.16 3.08 2.23
CA SER A 43 13.01 2.20 2.07
C SER A 43 11.79 2.88 1.45
N ARG A 44 11.97 4.05 0.89
CA ARG A 44 10.86 4.81 0.32
C ARG A 44 10.42 4.22 -1.00
N VAL A 45 9.12 3.93 -1.12
CA VAL A 45 8.54 3.38 -2.34
C VAL A 45 7.35 4.24 -2.74
N VAL A 46 7.29 4.62 -4.01
CA VAL A 46 6.21 5.44 -4.54
C VAL A 46 5.36 4.58 -5.48
N PHE A 47 4.05 4.63 -5.28
CA PHE A 47 3.09 3.98 -6.16
C PHE A 47 2.32 5.07 -6.91
N VAL A 48 2.13 4.87 -8.20
CA VAL A 48 1.43 5.85 -9.05
C VAL A 48 0.24 5.17 -9.71
N ASN A 49 -0.91 5.84 -9.64
CA ASN A 49 -2.10 5.35 -10.32
C ASN A 49 -1.95 5.60 -11.81
N GLU A 50 -2.17 4.57 -12.62
CA GLU A 50 -2.00 4.65 -14.07
C GLU A 50 -3.01 5.56 -14.75
N PHE A 51 -4.16 5.75 -14.13
CA PHE A 51 -5.24 6.51 -14.75
C PHE A 51 -5.35 7.93 -14.22
N THR A 52 -5.11 8.11 -12.93
CA THR A 52 -5.29 9.42 -12.29
C THR A 52 -3.98 10.15 -12.01
N GLY A 53 -2.86 9.43 -12.02
CA GLY A 53 -1.58 10.01 -11.69
C GLY A 53 -1.36 10.26 -10.21
N VAL A 54 -2.32 9.86 -9.38
CA VAL A 54 -2.19 10.02 -7.93
C VAL A 54 -1.05 9.17 -7.41
N LYS A 55 -0.27 9.74 -6.50
CA LYS A 55 0.89 9.06 -5.92
C LYS A 55 0.63 8.72 -4.46
N ILE A 56 1.04 7.52 -4.08
CA ILE A 56 1.00 7.07 -2.69
C ILE A 56 2.41 6.71 -2.29
N LEU A 57 2.89 7.31 -1.20
CA LEU A 57 4.21 7.03 -0.68
C LEU A 57 4.10 6.05 0.47
N LEU A 58 4.84 4.95 0.39
CA LEU A 58 4.81 3.94 1.41
C LEU A 58 6.24 3.51 1.74
N HIS A 59 6.60 3.58 3.02
CA HIS A 59 7.92 3.15 3.45
C HIS A 59 7.91 1.66 3.71
N LYS A 60 8.89 0.97 3.13
CA LYS A 60 9.05 -0.46 3.37
C LYS A 60 9.73 -0.66 4.73
N PRO A 61 9.05 -1.31 5.68
CA PRO A 61 9.66 -1.52 6.99
C PRO A 61 10.89 -2.41 6.91
N HIS A 62 11.84 -2.16 7.76
CA HIS A 62 13.09 -2.91 7.79
C HIS A 62 13.58 -3.00 9.21
N PRO A 63 13.99 -4.17 9.70
CA PRO A 63 14.09 -5.46 8.97
C PRO A 63 12.78 -6.23 8.89
N ARG A 64 11.72 -5.77 9.55
CA ARG A 64 10.43 -6.46 9.56
C ARG A 64 9.74 -6.31 8.21
N LYS A 65 8.86 -7.24 7.91
CA LYS A 65 8.09 -7.21 6.67
C LYS A 65 6.70 -6.60 6.85
N GLU A 66 6.18 -6.63 8.07
CA GLU A 66 4.84 -6.15 8.37
C GLU A 66 4.81 -4.65 8.52
N LEU A 67 3.74 -4.04 7.99
CA LEU A 67 3.53 -2.62 8.14
C LEU A 67 3.20 -2.28 9.58
N LEU A 68 3.62 -1.09 9.99
CA LEU A 68 3.25 -0.56 11.30
C LEU A 68 1.79 -0.08 11.24
N GLU A 69 1.17 -0.01 12.41
CA GLU A 69 -0.24 0.38 12.47
C GLU A 69 -0.48 1.76 11.86
N TYR A 70 0.38 2.73 12.15
CA TYR A 70 0.19 4.07 11.60
C TYR A 70 0.30 4.07 10.07
N GLN A 71 1.13 3.19 9.52
CA GLN A 71 1.25 3.09 8.07
C GLN A 71 -0.02 2.55 7.44
N MET A 72 -0.63 1.56 8.07
CA MET A 72 -1.91 1.02 7.59
C MET A 72 -3.01 2.06 7.66
N LYS A 73 -3.05 2.84 8.74
CA LYS A 73 -4.03 3.91 8.88
C LYS A 73 -3.85 4.98 7.80
N GLN A 74 -2.61 5.34 7.51
CA GLN A 74 -2.34 6.31 6.46
C GLN A 74 -2.75 5.78 5.09
N LEU A 75 -2.52 4.50 4.85
CA LEU A 75 -2.90 3.89 3.58
C LEU A 75 -4.42 3.88 3.41
N ILE A 76 -5.14 3.53 4.47
CA ILE A 76 -6.61 3.57 4.45
C ILE A 76 -7.08 4.99 4.14
N GLN A 77 -6.52 5.98 4.82
CA GLN A 77 -6.91 7.37 4.62
C GLN A 77 -6.66 7.82 3.19
N GLN A 78 -5.52 7.44 2.62
CA GLN A 78 -5.20 7.78 1.24
C GLN A 78 -6.22 7.17 0.27
N LEU A 79 -6.52 5.89 0.45
CA LEU A 79 -7.46 5.21 -0.43
C LEU A 79 -8.88 5.77 -0.29
N GLU A 80 -9.27 6.15 0.92
CA GLU A 80 -10.58 6.76 1.15
C GLU A 80 -10.66 8.13 0.50
N SER A 81 -9.61 8.92 0.61
CA SER A 81 -9.61 10.27 0.04
C SER A 81 -9.69 10.24 -1.48
N GLU A 82 -9.23 9.16 -2.10
CA GLU A 82 -9.30 8.99 -3.54
C GLU A 82 -10.61 8.32 -3.97
N GLY A 83 -11.49 8.02 -3.04
CA GLY A 83 -12.76 7.39 -3.35
C GLY A 83 -12.66 5.93 -3.78
N LEU A 84 -11.55 5.28 -3.47
CA LEU A 84 -11.33 3.90 -3.89
C LEU A 84 -11.93 2.88 -2.92
N ILE A 85 -12.07 3.28 -1.67
CA ILE A 85 -12.66 2.41 -0.65
C ILE A 85 -13.63 3.19 0.22
#